data_fcceec4f222c6c0c9916826e9a9d1e6a
#
_entry.id   fcceec4f222c6c0c9916826e9a9d1e6a
#
_cell.length_a   1.000
_cell.length_b   1.000
_cell.length_c   1.000
_cell.angle_alpha   90.00
_cell.angle_beta   90.00
_cell.angle_gamma   90.00
#
_symmetry.space_group_name_H-M   'P 1'
#
loop_
_entity.id
_entity.type
_entity.pdbx_description
1 polymer ?
#
loop_
_entity_poly.entity_id
_entity_poly.type
_entity_poly.pdbx_seq_one_letter_code
_entity_poly.pdbx_strand_id
1 'polypeptide(L)'
;MATEDKNRATAAAILPLVGGASNITSVVHCMTRLRLGLRDRSLVQDEALKALPAVMGVVEDDTYQIVLGPGTVARVTPEFERLVAEGRETAPGPSSDTPSSTDAPAGAPANTAPATAEELAAQGAAIRAARKAKNATPFKLFLRRIANIFVPLIPALIGCGIIAGINGLLVNLGWLTSVTPALSAMASGFMALIAVFVGFNTAKEFGGTPILGGAVAAIIVFPGVANIDAFGQKLSPGQGGVLGALGAAVLAVYVEKWCRRWVPEALDVLVTPTLTVLISGLVTIFGLMYVAGEVASAIGTGADWLLSNGGAGAGLVLGGLFLPLVMLGLHQALIPIHTTLIEQQGYTVLLPILAMAGAGQVGAAVAVYFRLPRNESIRKTIRSALPAGVLGVGEPLIYGVSLPLGRPFVTACVGGAFGGAFVGLFNQLGSAVGSTAIGPSGWALFPLIDGNHGLGTTIAIYAGGLLVGYLTGFLATYFFGFGKSLLAEFNVSQEQPPTAADTPPSSPPPGTGAGSPAKEPAGV
;
A
#
# COMPACT_ATOMS: atom_id res chain seq x y z
N MET A 1 -7.83 -29.35 1.80
CA MET A 1 -9.12 -29.65 2.46
C MET A 1 -9.33 -28.82 3.74
N ALA A 2 -8.64 -29.02 4.86
CA ALA A 2 -8.94 -28.28 6.11
C ALA A 2 -8.73 -26.73 6.06
N THR A 3 -7.84 -26.23 5.22
CA THR A 3 -7.57 -24.78 5.05
C THR A 3 -8.52 -24.11 4.05
N GLU A 4 -9.00 -24.81 3.04
CA GLU A 4 -10.00 -24.31 2.08
C GLU A 4 -11.36 -24.16 2.76
N ASP A 5 -11.76 -25.14 3.58
CA ASP A 5 -13.00 -25.07 4.38
C ASP A 5 -12.99 -23.85 5.33
N LYS A 6 -11.82 -23.51 5.92
CA LYS A 6 -11.68 -22.35 6.80
C LYS A 6 -11.83 -21.03 6.05
N ASN A 7 -11.25 -20.89 4.86
CA ASN A 7 -11.33 -19.66 4.06
C ASN A 7 -12.76 -19.43 3.55
N ARG A 8 -13.42 -20.50 3.07
CA ARG A 8 -14.83 -20.46 2.67
C ARG A 8 -15.75 -20.15 3.84
N ALA A 9 -15.52 -20.73 5.00
CA ALA A 9 -16.27 -20.44 6.21
C ALA A 9 -16.10 -18.96 6.62
N THR A 10 -14.90 -18.40 6.50
CA THR A 10 -14.65 -16.97 6.76
C THR A 10 -15.39 -16.09 5.75
N ALA A 11 -15.35 -16.40 4.47
CA ALA A 11 -16.08 -15.67 3.44
C ALA A 11 -17.60 -15.74 3.65
N ALA A 12 -18.12 -16.93 3.99
CA ALA A 12 -19.53 -17.14 4.28
C ALA A 12 -20.02 -16.42 5.55
N ALA A 13 -19.14 -16.26 6.55
CA ALA A 13 -19.44 -15.49 7.75
C ALA A 13 -19.46 -13.97 7.50
N ILE A 14 -18.62 -13.47 6.59
CA ILE A 14 -18.55 -12.04 6.25
C ILE A 14 -19.76 -11.61 5.39
N LEU A 15 -20.16 -12.41 4.40
CA LEU A 15 -21.14 -12.01 3.39
C LEU A 15 -22.50 -11.54 3.95
N PRO A 16 -23.14 -12.22 4.90
CA PRO A 16 -24.40 -11.73 5.49
C PRO A 16 -24.21 -10.43 6.29
N LEU A 17 -23.07 -10.25 6.94
CA LEU A 17 -22.77 -9.09 7.77
C LEU A 17 -22.48 -7.80 6.96
N VAL A 18 -22.26 -7.94 5.66
CA VAL A 18 -22.12 -6.80 4.73
C VAL A 18 -23.37 -6.56 3.89
N GLY A 19 -24.51 -7.13 4.29
CA GLY A 19 -25.79 -6.97 3.60
C GLY A 19 -26.05 -7.95 2.45
N GLY A 20 -25.29 -9.05 2.39
CA GLY A 20 -25.46 -10.11 1.39
C GLY A 20 -24.95 -9.76 -0.02
N ALA A 21 -25.10 -10.71 -0.95
CA ALA A 21 -24.58 -10.60 -2.32
C ALA A 21 -25.19 -9.42 -3.12
N SER A 22 -26.44 -9.06 -2.86
CA SER A 22 -27.14 -7.95 -3.52
C SER A 22 -26.58 -6.57 -3.15
N ASN A 23 -25.98 -6.45 -1.97
CA ASN A 23 -25.39 -5.21 -1.49
C ASN A 23 -23.95 -4.96 -2.03
N ILE A 24 -23.29 -5.98 -2.58
CA ILE A 24 -21.91 -5.88 -3.08
C ILE A 24 -21.90 -5.41 -4.53
N THR A 25 -21.23 -4.29 -4.82
CA THR A 25 -21.03 -3.77 -6.19
C THR A 25 -19.71 -4.17 -6.79
N SER A 26 -18.65 -4.24 -5.97
CA SER A 26 -17.32 -4.67 -6.39
C SER A 26 -16.59 -5.37 -5.25
N VAL A 27 -15.72 -6.32 -5.60
CA VAL A 27 -14.83 -7.02 -4.68
C VAL A 27 -13.42 -6.85 -5.21
N VAL A 28 -12.51 -6.34 -4.39
CA VAL A 28 -11.08 -6.20 -4.70
C VAL A 28 -10.30 -6.44 -3.41
N HIS A 29 -9.08 -6.90 -3.48
CA HIS A 29 -8.22 -6.98 -2.30
C HIS A 29 -6.87 -6.29 -2.52
N CYS A 30 -6.23 -5.88 -1.43
CA CYS A 30 -4.82 -5.53 -1.38
C CYS A 30 -4.09 -6.50 -0.46
N MET A 31 -2.84 -6.24 -0.12
CA MET A 31 -2.01 -7.19 0.65
C MET A 31 -2.61 -7.66 1.98
N THR A 32 -3.47 -6.87 2.62
CA THR A 32 -4.01 -7.17 3.96
C THR A 32 -5.52 -6.98 4.08
N ARG A 33 -6.22 -6.43 3.06
CA ARG A 33 -7.60 -5.97 3.16
C ARG A 33 -8.47 -6.45 2.01
N LEU A 34 -9.64 -6.97 2.34
CA LEU A 34 -10.74 -7.16 1.40
C LEU A 34 -11.47 -5.81 1.27
N ARG A 35 -11.61 -5.31 0.04
CA ARG A 35 -12.25 -4.04 -0.29
C ARG A 35 -13.55 -4.31 -1.02
N LEU A 36 -14.64 -3.81 -0.46
CA LEU A 36 -15.98 -4.02 -0.96
C LEU A 36 -16.58 -2.68 -1.41
N GLY A 37 -17.08 -2.63 -2.64
CA GLY A 37 -18.03 -1.62 -3.03
C GLY A 37 -19.40 -2.04 -2.51
N LEU A 38 -20.11 -1.16 -1.80
CA LEU A 38 -21.43 -1.40 -1.24
C LEU A 38 -22.46 -0.51 -1.92
N ARG A 39 -23.69 -1.00 -2.05
CA ARG A 39 -24.84 -0.19 -2.49
C ARG A 39 -25.40 0.60 -1.33
N ASP A 40 -25.59 -0.07 -0.20
CA ASP A 40 -26.17 0.50 1.02
C ASP A 40 -25.28 0.17 2.21
N ARG A 41 -24.69 1.19 2.80
CA ARG A 41 -23.80 1.09 3.95
C ARG A 41 -24.55 0.74 5.24
N SER A 42 -25.82 1.12 5.34
CA SER A 42 -26.63 0.90 6.54
C SER A 42 -26.90 -0.59 6.83
N LEU A 43 -26.74 -1.46 5.83
CA LEU A 43 -26.91 -2.90 5.96
C LEU A 43 -25.67 -3.61 6.57
N VAL A 44 -24.59 -2.88 6.81
CA VAL A 44 -23.34 -3.48 7.33
C VAL A 44 -23.35 -3.49 8.86
N GLN A 45 -23.03 -4.65 9.42
CA GLN A 45 -22.97 -4.88 10.87
C GLN A 45 -21.53 -4.84 11.36
N ASP A 46 -20.99 -3.64 11.60
CA ASP A 46 -19.58 -3.42 11.94
C ASP A 46 -19.12 -4.18 13.19
N GLU A 47 -19.92 -4.19 14.24
CA GLU A 47 -19.58 -4.86 15.51
C GLU A 47 -19.53 -6.39 15.34
N ALA A 48 -20.46 -6.95 14.57
CA ALA A 48 -20.47 -8.37 14.28
C ALA A 48 -19.28 -8.77 13.39
N LEU A 49 -18.88 -7.93 12.43
CA LEU A 49 -17.68 -8.13 11.62
C LEU A 49 -16.40 -8.11 12.44
N LYS A 50 -16.27 -7.16 13.36
CA LYS A 50 -15.12 -7.07 14.28
C LYS A 50 -15.04 -8.26 15.25
N ALA A 51 -16.16 -8.88 15.57
CA ALA A 51 -16.21 -10.06 16.44
C ALA A 51 -15.72 -11.34 15.74
N LEU A 52 -15.61 -11.36 14.41
CA LEU A 52 -15.13 -12.54 13.68
C LEU A 52 -13.63 -12.77 13.94
N PRO A 53 -13.20 -14.00 14.28
CA PRO A 53 -11.81 -14.30 14.62
C PRO A 53 -10.80 -13.99 13.51
N ALA A 54 -11.24 -14.02 12.25
CA ALA A 54 -10.41 -13.75 11.08
C ALA A 54 -10.32 -12.25 10.72
N VAL A 55 -11.16 -11.40 11.32
CA VAL A 55 -11.22 -9.97 11.05
C VAL A 55 -10.38 -9.22 12.09
N MET A 56 -9.34 -8.56 11.63
CA MET A 56 -8.44 -7.75 12.47
C MET A 56 -8.97 -6.32 12.68
N GLY A 57 -9.97 -5.91 11.91
CA GLY A 57 -10.61 -4.61 11.97
C GLY A 57 -11.33 -4.28 10.67
N VAL A 58 -12.12 -3.21 10.70
CA VAL A 58 -12.82 -2.67 9.53
C VAL A 58 -12.41 -1.20 9.33
N VAL A 59 -12.31 -0.78 8.08
CA VAL A 59 -11.94 0.60 7.71
C VAL A 59 -12.86 1.06 6.60
N GLU A 60 -13.47 2.21 6.76
CA GLU A 60 -14.27 2.87 5.75
C GLU A 60 -13.43 3.95 5.04
N ASP A 61 -13.33 3.85 3.73
CA ASP A 61 -12.65 4.82 2.86
C ASP A 61 -13.54 4.97 1.61
N ASP A 62 -13.00 5.13 0.39
CA ASP A 62 -13.75 5.10 -0.87
C ASP A 62 -14.50 3.76 -1.06
N THR A 63 -14.04 2.71 -0.41
CA THR A 63 -14.65 1.37 -0.34
C THR A 63 -14.66 0.87 1.10
N TYR A 64 -15.60 0.01 1.42
CA TYR A 64 -15.63 -0.66 2.72
C TYR A 64 -14.51 -1.71 2.77
N GLN A 65 -13.65 -1.65 3.77
CA GLN A 65 -12.43 -2.46 3.84
C GLN A 65 -12.43 -3.32 5.11
N ILE A 66 -12.31 -4.63 4.94
CA ILE A 66 -12.19 -5.60 6.03
C ILE A 66 -10.73 -6.06 6.10
N VAL A 67 -10.07 -5.82 7.21
CA VAL A 67 -8.67 -6.20 7.44
C VAL A 67 -8.60 -7.66 7.85
N LEU A 68 -8.07 -8.51 6.97
CA LEU A 68 -7.91 -9.96 7.19
C LEU A 68 -6.45 -10.36 7.43
N GLY A 69 -5.52 -9.44 7.19
CA GLY A 69 -4.08 -9.68 7.31
C GLY A 69 -3.43 -10.30 6.06
N PRO A 70 -2.07 -10.28 6.02
CA PRO A 70 -1.32 -10.78 4.88
C PRO A 70 -1.51 -12.29 4.70
N GLY A 71 -1.69 -12.73 3.46
CA GLY A 71 -1.91 -14.14 3.11
C GLY A 71 -3.35 -14.64 3.31
N THR A 72 -4.07 -14.20 4.33
CA THR A 72 -5.47 -14.59 4.55
C THR A 72 -6.38 -13.96 3.52
N VAL A 73 -6.22 -12.67 3.26
CA VAL A 73 -7.05 -11.93 2.29
C VAL A 73 -7.00 -12.53 0.89
N ALA A 74 -5.83 -12.91 0.40
CA ALA A 74 -5.65 -13.49 -0.93
C ALA A 74 -6.36 -14.84 -1.10
N ARG A 75 -6.58 -15.56 0.01
CA ARG A 75 -7.26 -16.86 0.02
C ARG A 75 -8.77 -16.73 0.24
N VAL A 76 -9.20 -15.75 1.02
CA VAL A 76 -10.62 -15.50 1.32
C VAL A 76 -11.32 -14.80 0.16
N THR A 77 -10.64 -13.92 -0.57
CA THR A 77 -11.24 -13.13 -1.65
C THR A 77 -11.86 -13.98 -2.76
N PRO A 78 -11.19 -15.00 -3.33
CA PRO A 78 -11.79 -15.83 -4.37
C PRO A 78 -13.05 -16.58 -3.90
N GLU A 79 -13.05 -17.05 -2.63
CA GLU A 79 -14.21 -17.70 -2.04
C GLU A 79 -15.37 -16.70 -1.81
N PHE A 80 -15.03 -15.48 -1.42
CA PHE A 80 -16.00 -14.41 -1.25
C PHE A 80 -16.62 -13.99 -2.59
N GLU A 81 -15.83 -13.83 -3.65
CA GLU A 81 -16.29 -13.54 -5.01
C GLU A 81 -17.23 -14.64 -5.53
N ARG A 82 -16.88 -15.92 -5.27
CA ARG A 82 -17.72 -17.05 -5.65
C ARG A 82 -19.07 -17.04 -4.94
N LEU A 83 -19.09 -16.80 -3.63
CA LEU A 83 -20.34 -16.70 -2.86
C LEU A 83 -21.20 -15.52 -3.30
N VAL A 84 -20.59 -14.37 -3.67
CA VAL A 84 -21.31 -13.22 -4.23
C VAL A 84 -21.94 -13.58 -5.58
N ALA A 85 -21.24 -14.31 -6.45
CA ALA A 85 -21.76 -14.76 -7.73
C ALA A 85 -22.93 -15.76 -7.54
N GLU A 86 -22.74 -16.79 -6.71
CA GLU A 86 -23.78 -17.76 -6.34
C GLU A 86 -25.04 -17.08 -5.76
N GLY A 87 -24.86 -16.06 -4.90
CA GLY A 87 -25.97 -15.32 -4.29
C GLY A 87 -26.70 -14.35 -5.24
N ARG A 88 -26.08 -13.95 -6.35
CA ARG A 88 -26.72 -13.13 -7.39
C ARG A 88 -27.59 -13.95 -8.35
N GLU A 89 -27.24 -15.21 -8.60
CA GLU A 89 -28.01 -16.11 -9.46
C GLU A 89 -29.35 -16.53 -8.80
N THR A 90 -29.44 -16.44 -7.47
CA THR A 90 -30.62 -16.85 -6.70
C THR A 90 -31.59 -15.72 -6.35
N ALA A 91 -31.32 -14.46 -6.71
CA ALA A 91 -32.16 -13.30 -6.35
C ALA A 91 -33.06 -12.80 -7.50
N PRO A 92 -34.37 -12.53 -7.28
CA PRO A 92 -35.24 -11.88 -8.28
C PRO A 92 -34.82 -10.43 -8.53
N GLY A 93 -34.90 -9.97 -9.78
CA GLY A 93 -34.39 -8.70 -10.29
C GLY A 93 -35.00 -7.43 -9.67
N PRO A 94 -34.35 -6.26 -9.88
CA PRO A 94 -34.53 -5.06 -9.07
C PRO A 94 -35.59 -4.10 -9.59
N SER A 95 -36.31 -3.49 -8.68
CA SER A 95 -37.05 -2.24 -8.89
C SER A 95 -36.19 -1.03 -8.47
N SER A 96 -36.16 -0.06 -9.35
CA SER A 96 -35.56 1.25 -9.18
C SER A 96 -36.38 2.11 -8.24
N ASP A 97 -35.77 2.69 -7.21
CA ASP A 97 -36.21 3.97 -6.64
C ASP A 97 -35.09 4.64 -5.82
N THR A 98 -34.82 5.88 -6.19
CA THR A 98 -33.97 6.84 -5.47
C THR A 98 -34.80 7.58 -4.44
N PRO A 99 -34.29 7.87 -3.24
CA PRO A 99 -34.43 9.26 -2.80
C PRO A 99 -33.17 9.89 -2.14
N SER A 100 -33.21 11.17 -2.29
CA SER A 100 -32.39 12.30 -1.93
C SER A 100 -32.20 12.55 -0.41
N SER A 101 -31.01 13.04 -0.13
CA SER A 101 -30.55 13.96 0.96
C SER A 101 -31.47 14.37 2.12
N THR A 102 -30.95 14.43 3.35
CA THR A 102 -30.86 15.68 4.15
C THR A 102 -30.15 15.50 5.50
N ASP A 103 -29.32 16.50 5.80
CA ASP A 103 -28.95 17.12 7.09
C ASP A 103 -28.35 16.33 8.27
N ALA A 104 -27.13 16.80 8.61
CA ALA A 104 -26.48 16.60 9.90
C ALA A 104 -26.93 17.65 10.94
N PRO A 105 -26.91 17.35 12.23
CA PRO A 105 -26.71 18.38 13.26
C PRO A 105 -25.36 18.23 13.97
N ALA A 106 -24.73 19.40 14.15
CA ALA A 106 -23.55 19.59 14.95
C ALA A 106 -23.89 19.55 16.46
N GLY A 107 -22.95 19.02 17.23
CA GLY A 107 -22.90 19.25 18.67
C GLY A 107 -22.78 17.98 19.50
N ALA A 108 -21.53 17.60 19.85
CA ALA A 108 -21.27 16.65 20.93
C ALA A 108 -20.28 17.23 21.94
N PRO A 109 -20.51 17.05 23.25
CA PRO A 109 -19.61 17.53 24.29
C PRO A 109 -18.34 16.66 24.39
N ALA A 110 -17.24 17.31 24.72
CA ALA A 110 -15.97 16.65 24.98
C ALA A 110 -16.09 15.64 26.14
N ASN A 111 -16.04 14.35 25.81
CA ASN A 111 -15.92 13.29 26.80
C ASN A 111 -14.43 13.00 27.01
N THR A 112 -13.95 13.22 28.23
CA THR A 112 -12.58 13.00 28.70
C THR A 112 -12.30 11.54 29.05
N ALA A 113 -12.66 10.59 28.21
CA ALA A 113 -12.24 9.19 28.34
C ALA A 113 -10.92 8.94 27.56
N PRO A 114 -9.99 8.09 28.05
CA PRO A 114 -8.76 7.81 27.34
C PRO A 114 -9.05 7.15 25.99
N ALA A 115 -8.48 7.72 24.93
CA ALA A 115 -8.70 7.25 23.56
C ALA A 115 -8.27 5.78 23.40
N THR A 116 -9.17 4.97 22.87
CA THR A 116 -8.92 3.56 22.55
C THR A 116 -8.07 3.41 21.29
N ALA A 117 -7.48 2.24 21.03
CA ALA A 117 -6.79 1.97 19.77
C ALA A 117 -7.73 2.12 18.55
N GLU A 118 -9.03 1.86 18.74
CA GLU A 118 -10.05 2.04 17.72
C GLU A 118 -10.34 3.51 17.43
N GLU A 119 -10.43 4.34 18.46
CA GLU A 119 -10.58 5.78 18.31
C GLU A 119 -9.36 6.42 17.67
N LEU A 120 -8.14 5.97 18.01
CA LEU A 120 -6.91 6.41 17.36
C LEU A 120 -6.85 5.97 15.89
N ALA A 121 -7.28 4.76 15.58
CA ALA A 121 -7.40 4.28 14.20
C ALA A 121 -8.46 5.05 13.42
N ALA A 122 -9.60 5.37 14.03
CA ALA A 122 -10.66 6.20 13.46
C ALA A 122 -10.18 7.65 13.25
N GLN A 123 -9.48 8.25 14.22
CA GLN A 123 -8.85 9.56 14.06
C GLN A 123 -7.81 9.55 12.93
N GLY A 124 -6.98 8.50 12.84
CA GLY A 124 -6.02 8.32 11.76
C GLY A 124 -6.70 8.20 10.38
N ALA A 125 -7.87 7.53 10.31
CA ALA A 125 -8.68 7.43 9.11
C ALA A 125 -9.35 8.78 8.76
N ALA A 126 -9.90 9.48 9.74
CA ALA A 126 -10.51 10.80 9.57
C ALA A 126 -9.49 11.87 9.11
N ILE A 127 -8.30 11.88 9.69
CA ILE A 127 -7.19 12.75 9.25
C ILE A 127 -6.81 12.45 7.80
N ARG A 128 -6.80 11.17 7.41
CA ARG A 128 -6.54 10.73 6.03
C ARG A 128 -7.61 11.24 5.07
N ALA A 129 -8.88 11.04 5.42
CA ALA A 129 -10.03 11.46 4.61
C ALA A 129 -10.09 13.00 4.46
N ALA A 130 -9.92 13.75 5.55
CA ALA A 130 -9.93 15.21 5.54
C ALA A 130 -8.77 15.78 4.69
N ARG A 131 -7.57 15.18 4.76
CA ARG A 131 -6.42 15.58 3.93
C ARG A 131 -6.60 15.19 2.47
N LYS A 132 -7.26 14.06 2.17
CA LYS A 132 -7.57 13.61 0.81
C LYS A 132 -8.53 14.60 0.12
N ALA A 133 -9.59 15.03 0.80
CA ALA A 133 -10.54 16.02 0.30
C ALA A 133 -9.88 17.39 0.06
N LYS A 134 -9.01 17.85 0.97
CA LYS A 134 -8.34 19.15 0.89
C LYS A 134 -7.22 19.21 -0.16
N ASN A 135 -6.80 18.07 -0.72
CA ASN A 135 -5.58 17.91 -1.52
C ASN A 135 -5.82 17.51 -2.99
N ALA A 136 -6.99 17.72 -3.56
CA ALA A 136 -7.29 17.43 -4.98
C ALA A 136 -6.68 18.48 -5.93
N THR A 137 -5.35 18.69 -5.87
CA THR A 137 -4.65 19.50 -6.87
C THR A 137 -4.38 18.67 -8.14
N PRO A 138 -4.35 19.28 -9.34
CA PRO A 138 -4.08 18.57 -10.61
C PRO A 138 -2.79 17.73 -10.56
N PHE A 139 -1.74 18.26 -9.91
CA PHE A 139 -0.47 17.55 -9.71
C PHE A 139 -0.62 16.27 -8.88
N LYS A 140 -1.39 16.32 -7.78
CA LYS A 140 -1.64 15.13 -6.95
C LYS A 140 -2.50 14.08 -7.65
N LEU A 141 -3.45 14.52 -8.48
CA LEU A 141 -4.22 13.60 -9.32
C LEU A 141 -3.33 12.92 -10.36
N PHE A 142 -2.37 13.63 -10.95
CA PHE A 142 -1.37 13.05 -11.83
C PHE A 142 -0.50 12.01 -11.11
N LEU A 143 0.05 12.33 -9.93
CA LEU A 143 0.83 11.38 -9.12
C LEU A 143 0.02 10.16 -8.72
N ARG A 144 -1.27 10.32 -8.42
CA ARG A 144 -2.19 9.21 -8.13
C ARG A 144 -2.39 8.30 -9.34
N ARG A 145 -2.52 8.84 -10.55
CA ARG A 145 -2.59 8.03 -11.78
C ARG A 145 -1.31 7.24 -12.00
N ILE A 146 -0.15 7.86 -11.80
CA ILE A 146 1.13 7.13 -11.85
C ILE A 146 1.13 5.98 -10.83
N ALA A 147 0.73 6.24 -9.60
CA ALA A 147 0.62 5.19 -8.57
C ALA A 147 -0.31 4.04 -9.01
N ASN A 148 -1.48 4.33 -9.56
CA ASN A 148 -2.44 3.32 -10.04
C ASN A 148 -1.87 2.43 -11.16
N ILE A 149 -0.96 2.94 -11.98
CA ILE A 149 -0.27 2.17 -13.03
C ILE A 149 0.71 1.17 -12.41
N PHE A 150 1.48 1.58 -11.39
CA PHE A 150 2.60 0.79 -10.85
C PHE A 150 2.21 -0.12 -9.68
N VAL A 151 1.21 0.26 -8.85
CA VAL A 151 0.77 -0.53 -7.69
C VAL A 151 0.39 -1.98 -8.03
N PRO A 152 -0.31 -2.27 -9.13
CA PRO A 152 -0.62 -3.66 -9.52
C PRO A 152 0.63 -4.51 -9.81
N LEU A 153 1.77 -3.89 -10.13
CA LEU A 153 3.02 -4.57 -10.45
C LEU A 153 3.82 -4.95 -9.20
N ILE A 154 3.54 -4.33 -8.04
CA ILE A 154 4.31 -4.52 -6.80
C ILE A 154 4.44 -6.00 -6.39
N PRO A 155 3.39 -6.84 -6.39
CA PRO A 155 3.53 -8.24 -6.01
C PRO A 155 4.53 -9.02 -6.87
N ALA A 156 4.54 -8.76 -8.18
CA ALA A 156 5.48 -9.39 -9.10
C ALA A 156 6.91 -8.85 -8.89
N LEU A 157 7.07 -7.54 -8.69
CA LEU A 157 8.36 -6.92 -8.34
C LEU A 157 8.95 -7.52 -7.07
N ILE A 158 8.15 -7.68 -6.01
CA ILE A 158 8.57 -8.30 -4.76
C ILE A 158 8.98 -9.75 -4.99
N GLY A 159 8.15 -10.54 -5.68
CA GLY A 159 8.40 -11.97 -5.92
C GLY A 159 9.69 -12.20 -6.70
N CYS A 160 9.84 -11.53 -7.84
CA CYS A 160 11.04 -11.61 -8.68
C CYS A 160 12.28 -11.06 -7.96
N GLY A 161 12.11 -9.97 -7.19
CA GLY A 161 13.19 -9.41 -6.38
C GLY A 161 13.71 -10.39 -5.33
N ILE A 162 12.82 -11.05 -4.57
CA ILE A 162 13.23 -12.07 -3.59
C ILE A 162 13.98 -13.22 -4.27
N ILE A 163 13.48 -13.69 -5.43
CA ILE A 163 14.18 -14.73 -6.22
C ILE A 163 15.56 -14.24 -6.65
N ALA A 164 15.68 -12.99 -7.11
CA ALA A 164 16.97 -12.39 -7.46
C ALA A 164 17.93 -12.35 -6.27
N GLY A 165 17.45 -11.94 -5.08
CA GLY A 165 18.24 -11.91 -3.85
C GLY A 165 18.72 -13.30 -3.42
N ILE A 166 17.84 -14.31 -3.45
CA ILE A 166 18.21 -15.70 -3.17
C ILE A 166 19.24 -16.19 -4.18
N ASN A 167 19.03 -15.91 -5.48
CA ASN A 167 19.98 -16.27 -6.53
C ASN A 167 21.36 -15.61 -6.30
N GLY A 168 21.39 -14.32 -5.98
CA GLY A 168 22.62 -13.60 -5.66
C GLY A 168 23.38 -14.24 -4.48
N LEU A 169 22.67 -14.61 -3.42
CA LEU A 169 23.24 -15.32 -2.27
C LEU A 169 23.83 -16.68 -2.68
N LEU A 170 23.10 -17.48 -3.44
CA LEU A 170 23.56 -18.80 -3.91
C LEU A 170 24.78 -18.69 -4.80
N VAL A 171 24.83 -17.71 -5.71
CA VAL A 171 26.01 -17.42 -6.56
C VAL A 171 27.22 -17.05 -5.70
N ASN A 172 27.04 -16.15 -4.71
CA ASN A 172 28.13 -15.73 -3.82
C ASN A 172 28.67 -16.87 -2.96
N LEU A 173 27.81 -17.80 -2.54
CA LEU A 173 28.21 -18.97 -1.74
C LEU A 173 28.75 -20.12 -2.61
N GLY A 174 28.62 -20.05 -3.93
CA GLY A 174 28.97 -21.14 -4.84
C GLY A 174 28.05 -22.37 -4.71
N TRP A 175 26.83 -22.20 -4.18
CA TRP A 175 25.90 -23.28 -3.94
C TRP A 175 24.90 -23.41 -5.09
N LEU A 176 24.45 -24.64 -5.34
CA LEU A 176 23.41 -24.96 -6.31
C LEU A 176 23.62 -24.31 -7.68
N THR A 177 24.87 -24.30 -8.17
CA THR A 177 25.26 -23.64 -9.44
C THR A 177 24.48 -24.10 -10.67
N SER A 178 23.90 -25.32 -10.63
CA SER A 178 23.01 -25.84 -11.68
C SER A 178 21.61 -25.19 -11.67
N VAL A 179 21.17 -24.61 -10.55
CA VAL A 179 19.85 -24.01 -10.39
C VAL A 179 19.89 -22.48 -10.57
N THR A 180 21.05 -21.86 -10.29
CA THR A 180 21.20 -20.40 -10.37
C THR A 180 20.84 -19.79 -11.73
N PRO A 181 21.10 -20.43 -12.92
CA PRO A 181 20.66 -19.88 -14.19
C PRO A 181 19.13 -19.83 -14.32
N ALA A 182 18.42 -20.85 -13.80
CA ALA A 182 16.96 -20.89 -13.82
C ALA A 182 16.37 -19.81 -12.90
N LEU A 183 16.93 -19.61 -11.70
CA LEU A 183 16.51 -18.56 -10.78
C LEU A 183 16.78 -17.16 -11.39
N SER A 184 17.93 -16.99 -12.07
CA SER A 184 18.24 -15.75 -12.78
C SER A 184 17.20 -15.47 -13.88
N ALA A 185 16.84 -16.47 -14.67
CA ALA A 185 15.83 -16.32 -15.73
C ALA A 185 14.45 -15.95 -15.15
N MET A 186 14.02 -16.58 -14.04
CA MET A 186 12.77 -16.25 -13.36
C MET A 186 12.77 -14.82 -12.81
N ALA A 187 13.85 -14.39 -12.16
CA ALA A 187 13.98 -13.06 -11.60
C ALA A 187 14.00 -11.98 -12.69
N SER A 188 14.76 -12.20 -13.77
CA SER A 188 14.96 -11.22 -14.84
C SER A 188 13.77 -11.16 -15.81
N GLY A 189 13.00 -12.24 -15.98
CA GLY A 189 11.93 -12.31 -16.98
C GLY A 189 10.85 -11.25 -16.81
N PHE A 190 10.42 -10.99 -15.57
CA PHE A 190 9.45 -9.94 -15.29
C PHE A 190 10.05 -8.54 -15.54
N MET A 191 11.30 -8.31 -15.10
CA MET A 191 11.98 -7.02 -15.29
C MET A 191 12.19 -6.71 -16.76
N ALA A 192 12.57 -7.70 -17.56
CA ALA A 192 12.72 -7.54 -19.02
C ALA A 192 11.41 -7.16 -19.72
N LEU A 193 10.26 -7.56 -19.17
CA LEU A 193 8.93 -7.30 -19.74
C LEU A 193 8.14 -6.22 -18.99
N ILE A 194 8.71 -5.56 -17.99
CA ILE A 194 7.99 -4.59 -17.14
C ILE A 194 7.35 -3.47 -17.98
N ALA A 195 8.00 -3.03 -19.04
CA ALA A 195 7.49 -2.03 -19.96
C ALA A 195 6.13 -2.42 -20.56
N VAL A 196 5.94 -3.70 -20.89
CA VAL A 196 4.68 -4.22 -21.44
C VAL A 196 3.55 -4.11 -20.41
N PHE A 197 3.82 -4.50 -19.16
CA PHE A 197 2.84 -4.41 -18.07
C PHE A 197 2.52 -2.96 -17.70
N VAL A 198 3.53 -2.08 -17.70
CA VAL A 198 3.33 -0.64 -17.52
C VAL A 198 2.46 -0.08 -18.63
N GLY A 199 2.74 -0.41 -19.89
CA GLY A 199 1.92 0.03 -21.04
C GLY A 199 0.47 -0.45 -20.94
N PHE A 200 0.25 -1.71 -20.54
CA PHE A 200 -1.08 -2.26 -20.33
C PHE A 200 -1.85 -1.50 -19.24
N ASN A 201 -1.24 -1.32 -18.07
CA ASN A 201 -1.87 -0.60 -16.96
C ASN A 201 -2.07 0.89 -17.27
N THR A 202 -1.15 1.51 -18.02
CA THR A 202 -1.29 2.91 -18.47
C THR A 202 -2.51 3.06 -19.37
N ALA A 203 -2.67 2.20 -20.36
CA ALA A 203 -3.84 2.27 -21.22
C ALA A 203 -5.15 2.06 -20.45
N LYS A 204 -5.16 1.13 -19.48
CA LYS A 204 -6.29 0.90 -18.57
C LYS A 204 -6.62 2.15 -17.75
N GLU A 205 -5.62 2.79 -17.13
CA GLU A 205 -5.79 3.98 -16.27
C GLU A 205 -6.29 5.20 -17.08
N PHE A 206 -5.84 5.34 -18.34
CA PHE A 206 -6.26 6.43 -19.21
C PHE A 206 -7.53 6.12 -20.05
N GLY A 207 -8.16 4.96 -19.82
CA GLY A 207 -9.42 4.57 -20.46
C GLY A 207 -9.28 4.27 -21.96
N GLY A 208 -8.19 3.64 -22.36
CA GLY A 208 -7.96 3.01 -23.67
C GLY A 208 -8.02 1.50 -23.59
N THR A 209 -7.73 0.82 -24.70
CA THR A 209 -7.67 -0.65 -24.76
C THR A 209 -6.34 -1.13 -24.17
N PRO A 210 -6.33 -1.85 -23.03
CA PRO A 210 -5.10 -2.20 -22.30
C PRO A 210 -4.10 -2.99 -23.14
N ILE A 211 -4.58 -3.92 -23.95
CA ILE A 211 -3.70 -4.75 -24.79
C ILE A 211 -2.99 -3.93 -25.88
N LEU A 212 -3.60 -2.87 -26.39
CA LEU A 212 -2.96 -1.98 -27.37
C LEU A 212 -1.84 -1.17 -26.71
N GLY A 213 -2.06 -0.68 -25.48
CA GLY A 213 -1.00 -0.03 -24.72
C GLY A 213 0.18 -0.96 -24.43
N GLY A 214 -0.11 -2.21 -24.05
CA GLY A 214 0.92 -3.23 -23.86
C GLY A 214 1.67 -3.56 -25.17
N ALA A 215 0.96 -3.67 -26.29
CA ALA A 215 1.55 -3.97 -27.59
C ALA A 215 2.50 -2.86 -28.07
N VAL A 216 2.10 -1.58 -27.92
CA VAL A 216 2.96 -0.45 -28.30
C VAL A 216 4.17 -0.35 -27.36
N ALA A 217 3.99 -0.58 -26.06
CA ALA A 217 5.10 -0.60 -25.11
C ALA A 217 6.07 -1.77 -25.33
N ALA A 218 5.58 -2.92 -25.85
CA ALA A 218 6.41 -4.07 -26.19
C ALA A 218 7.47 -3.75 -27.26
N ILE A 219 7.21 -2.77 -28.14
CA ILE A 219 8.15 -2.32 -29.15
C ILE A 219 9.47 -1.88 -28.53
N ILE A 220 9.42 -1.21 -27.36
CA ILE A 220 10.59 -0.67 -26.66
C ILE A 220 11.57 -1.78 -26.26
N VAL A 221 11.05 -2.91 -25.77
CA VAL A 221 11.88 -4.02 -25.27
C VAL A 221 12.17 -5.08 -26.32
N PHE A 222 11.57 -4.96 -27.52
CA PHE A 222 11.75 -5.95 -28.59
C PHE A 222 13.17 -5.86 -29.18
N PRO A 223 13.93 -6.98 -29.27
CA PRO A 223 15.30 -6.97 -29.76
C PRO A 223 15.47 -6.41 -31.17
N GLY A 224 14.45 -6.47 -32.00
CA GLY A 224 14.48 -5.98 -33.40
C GLY A 224 14.71 -4.46 -33.52
N VAL A 225 14.48 -3.67 -32.48
CA VAL A 225 14.76 -2.22 -32.50
C VAL A 225 16.27 -1.92 -32.62
N ALA A 226 17.15 -2.84 -32.24
CA ALA A 226 18.59 -2.71 -32.40
C ALA A 226 19.05 -2.59 -33.88
N ASN A 227 18.20 -2.97 -34.83
CA ASN A 227 18.46 -2.84 -36.26
C ASN A 227 17.99 -1.48 -36.85
N ILE A 228 17.47 -0.59 -35.99
CA ILE A 228 16.90 0.70 -36.42
C ILE A 228 17.85 1.81 -36.03
N ASP A 229 18.21 2.65 -37.02
CA ASP A 229 18.94 3.89 -36.80
C ASP A 229 17.94 5.06 -36.69
N ALA A 230 17.89 5.69 -35.53
CA ALA A 230 17.09 6.89 -35.30
C ALA A 230 18.03 8.07 -34.95
N PHE A 231 17.90 9.16 -35.66
CA PHE A 231 18.74 10.38 -35.47
C PHE A 231 20.24 10.12 -35.52
N GLY A 232 20.71 9.16 -36.33
CA GLY A 232 22.13 8.80 -36.47
C GLY A 232 22.68 7.95 -35.32
N GLN A 233 21.84 7.41 -34.46
CA GLN A 233 22.19 6.49 -33.39
C GLN A 233 21.40 5.19 -33.51
N LYS A 234 22.05 4.06 -33.25
CA LYS A 234 21.37 2.77 -33.12
C LYS A 234 20.57 2.72 -31.85
N LEU A 235 19.30 2.33 -31.95
CA LEU A 235 18.46 2.13 -30.78
C LEU A 235 18.90 0.87 -29.99
N SER A 236 18.76 0.94 -28.68
CA SER A 236 18.99 -0.22 -27.81
C SER A 236 17.65 -0.76 -27.29
N PRO A 237 17.44 -2.10 -27.29
CA PRO A 237 16.26 -2.69 -26.62
C PRO A 237 16.21 -2.24 -25.15
N GLY A 238 15.04 -1.78 -24.72
CA GLY A 238 14.84 -1.22 -23.38
C GLY A 238 15.14 0.28 -23.27
N GLN A 239 15.64 0.95 -24.31
CA GLN A 239 15.94 2.38 -24.29
C GLN A 239 14.68 3.20 -23.96
N GLY A 240 14.77 4.03 -22.91
CA GLY A 240 13.62 4.76 -22.36
C GLY A 240 12.81 4.00 -21.33
N GLY A 241 13.00 2.68 -21.21
CA GLY A 241 12.46 1.83 -20.15
C GLY A 241 10.99 2.04 -19.85
N VAL A 242 10.65 2.03 -18.57
CA VAL A 242 9.26 2.23 -18.09
C VAL A 242 8.71 3.63 -18.40
N LEU A 243 9.57 4.65 -18.51
CA LEU A 243 9.13 6.01 -18.84
C LEU A 243 8.71 6.10 -20.30
N GLY A 244 9.47 5.47 -21.20
CA GLY A 244 9.13 5.34 -22.61
C GLY A 244 7.83 4.56 -22.79
N ALA A 245 7.65 3.46 -22.06
CA ALA A 245 6.44 2.64 -22.11
C ALA A 245 5.19 3.41 -21.65
N LEU A 246 5.31 4.20 -20.59
CA LEU A 246 4.25 5.08 -20.11
C LEU A 246 3.85 6.11 -21.18
N GLY A 247 4.84 6.81 -21.74
CA GLY A 247 4.61 7.79 -22.80
C GLY A 247 3.99 7.17 -24.07
N ALA A 248 4.51 6.01 -24.49
CA ALA A 248 4.04 5.27 -25.65
C ALA A 248 2.58 4.80 -25.49
N ALA A 249 2.23 4.30 -24.31
CA ALA A 249 0.86 3.85 -24.01
C ALA A 249 -0.13 5.02 -23.87
N VAL A 250 0.28 6.14 -23.28
CA VAL A 250 -0.53 7.37 -23.24
C VAL A 250 -0.81 7.84 -24.67
N LEU A 251 0.22 7.90 -25.52
CA LEU A 251 0.06 8.25 -26.94
C LEU A 251 -0.91 7.29 -27.63
N ALA A 252 -0.74 5.97 -27.43
CA ALA A 252 -1.62 4.95 -28.01
C ALA A 252 -3.09 5.18 -27.64
N VAL A 253 -3.38 5.51 -26.37
CA VAL A 253 -4.75 5.83 -25.92
C VAL A 253 -5.31 7.07 -26.62
N TYR A 254 -4.51 8.12 -26.81
CA TYR A 254 -4.97 9.31 -27.52
C TYR A 254 -5.20 9.04 -29.01
N VAL A 255 -4.31 8.30 -29.67
CA VAL A 255 -4.49 7.89 -31.08
C VAL A 255 -5.71 6.98 -31.22
N GLU A 256 -5.89 5.99 -30.34
CA GLU A 256 -7.07 5.11 -30.31
C GLU A 256 -8.37 5.93 -30.21
N LYS A 257 -8.45 6.83 -29.22
CA LYS A 257 -9.62 7.71 -29.04
C LYS A 257 -9.85 8.65 -30.21
N TRP A 258 -8.79 9.10 -30.84
CA TRP A 258 -8.89 9.92 -32.06
C TRP A 258 -9.42 9.11 -33.22
N CYS A 259 -8.92 7.91 -33.49
CA CYS A 259 -9.40 7.02 -34.55
C CYS A 259 -10.88 6.68 -34.38
N ARG A 260 -11.33 6.34 -33.19
CA ARG A 260 -12.73 5.99 -32.90
C ARG A 260 -13.73 7.13 -33.15
N ARG A 261 -13.28 8.38 -33.34
CA ARG A 261 -14.18 9.51 -33.64
C ARG A 261 -14.58 9.59 -35.09
N TRP A 262 -13.77 9.02 -36.00
CA TRP A 262 -13.99 9.16 -37.46
C TRP A 262 -14.01 7.82 -38.20
N VAL A 263 -13.55 6.74 -37.61
CA VAL A 263 -13.63 5.42 -38.22
C VAL A 263 -15.06 4.88 -38.09
N PRO A 264 -15.70 4.45 -39.20
CA PRO A 264 -17.02 3.81 -39.15
C PRO A 264 -17.00 2.53 -38.32
N GLU A 265 -18.09 2.25 -37.58
CA GLU A 265 -18.21 1.08 -36.68
C GLU A 265 -17.86 -0.26 -37.36
N ALA A 266 -18.26 -0.43 -38.63
CA ALA A 266 -17.98 -1.64 -39.41
C ALA A 266 -16.47 -1.89 -39.64
N LEU A 267 -15.64 -0.85 -39.60
CA LEU A 267 -14.19 -0.92 -39.80
C LEU A 267 -13.39 -0.71 -38.49
N ASP A 268 -14.05 -0.34 -37.41
CA ASP A 268 -13.39 0.04 -36.14
C ASP A 268 -12.50 -1.11 -35.59
N VAL A 269 -12.97 -2.34 -35.67
CA VAL A 269 -12.23 -3.51 -35.19
C VAL A 269 -10.90 -3.74 -35.92
N LEU A 270 -10.80 -3.31 -37.19
CA LEU A 270 -9.60 -3.50 -38.01
C LEU A 270 -8.75 -2.22 -38.09
N VAL A 271 -9.36 -1.07 -38.38
CA VAL A 271 -8.66 0.18 -38.67
C VAL A 271 -8.11 0.84 -37.42
N THR A 272 -8.90 0.91 -36.33
CA THR A 272 -8.50 1.58 -35.09
C THR A 272 -7.28 0.93 -34.44
N PRO A 273 -7.24 -0.38 -34.17
CA PRO A 273 -6.05 -0.98 -33.56
C PRO A 273 -4.83 -0.91 -34.50
N THR A 274 -5.00 -1.08 -35.81
CA THR A 274 -3.91 -1.01 -36.77
C THR A 274 -3.28 0.38 -36.78
N LEU A 275 -4.07 1.43 -36.90
CA LEU A 275 -3.58 2.81 -36.91
C LEU A 275 -3.01 3.19 -35.53
N THR A 276 -3.61 2.72 -34.45
CA THR A 276 -3.09 2.96 -33.10
C THR A 276 -1.69 2.41 -32.94
N VAL A 277 -1.46 1.14 -33.30
CA VAL A 277 -0.13 0.52 -33.19
C VAL A 277 0.86 1.13 -34.18
N LEU A 278 0.44 1.39 -35.44
CA LEU A 278 1.32 1.95 -36.45
C LEU A 278 1.79 3.37 -36.08
N ILE A 279 0.87 4.28 -35.81
CA ILE A 279 1.20 5.68 -35.50
C ILE A 279 1.98 5.77 -34.20
N SER A 280 1.46 5.15 -33.12
CA SER A 280 2.11 5.20 -31.83
C SER A 280 3.44 4.45 -31.83
N GLY A 281 3.55 3.33 -32.57
CA GLY A 281 4.79 2.58 -32.72
C GLY A 281 5.86 3.39 -33.44
N LEU A 282 5.54 4.04 -34.56
CA LEU A 282 6.49 4.90 -35.28
C LEU A 282 6.98 6.08 -34.41
N VAL A 283 6.04 6.78 -33.75
CA VAL A 283 6.42 7.89 -32.84
C VAL A 283 7.22 7.37 -31.65
N THR A 284 6.94 6.17 -31.15
CA THR A 284 7.72 5.55 -30.08
C THR A 284 9.14 5.28 -30.53
N ILE A 285 9.34 4.65 -31.69
CA ILE A 285 10.66 4.30 -32.23
C ILE A 285 11.48 5.57 -32.53
N PHE A 286 10.92 6.47 -33.34
CA PHE A 286 11.64 7.64 -33.84
C PHE A 286 11.61 8.86 -32.92
N GLY A 287 10.95 8.81 -31.77
CA GLY A 287 10.86 9.95 -30.86
C GLY A 287 10.93 9.59 -29.40
N LEU A 288 9.95 8.81 -28.89
CA LEU A 288 9.81 8.60 -27.46
C LEU A 288 10.95 7.79 -26.85
N MET A 289 11.50 6.79 -27.55
CA MET A 289 12.64 6.00 -27.04
C MET A 289 13.87 6.89 -26.81
N TYR A 290 14.13 7.83 -27.72
CA TYR A 290 15.25 8.78 -27.57
C TYR A 290 14.99 9.72 -26.39
N VAL A 291 13.87 10.45 -26.39
CA VAL A 291 13.54 11.42 -25.34
C VAL A 291 13.46 10.77 -23.96
N ALA A 292 12.79 9.61 -23.86
CA ALA A 292 12.67 8.88 -22.59
C ALA A 292 14.03 8.33 -22.13
N GLY A 293 14.89 7.93 -23.06
CA GLY A 293 16.27 7.53 -22.77
C GLY A 293 17.09 8.65 -22.15
N GLU A 294 17.03 9.86 -22.71
CA GLU A 294 17.70 11.05 -22.16
C GLU A 294 17.15 11.42 -20.77
N VAL A 295 15.82 11.38 -20.59
CA VAL A 295 15.20 11.63 -19.28
C VAL A 295 15.63 10.58 -18.26
N ALA A 296 15.66 9.30 -18.64
CA ALA A 296 16.11 8.22 -17.77
C ALA A 296 17.59 8.39 -17.37
N SER A 297 18.45 8.74 -18.33
CA SER A 297 19.87 9.05 -18.07
C SER A 297 20.04 10.24 -17.14
N ALA A 298 19.25 11.30 -17.32
CA ALA A 298 19.26 12.47 -16.45
C ALA A 298 18.82 12.12 -15.01
N ILE A 299 17.83 11.22 -14.84
CA ILE A 299 17.42 10.71 -13.53
C ILE A 299 18.56 9.96 -12.86
N GLY A 300 19.24 9.05 -13.60
CA GLY A 300 20.38 8.30 -13.09
C GLY A 300 21.51 9.23 -12.63
N THR A 301 21.96 10.11 -13.52
CA THR A 301 23.01 11.10 -13.24
C THR A 301 22.60 12.03 -12.07
N GLY A 302 21.34 12.45 -12.03
CA GLY A 302 20.82 13.30 -10.95
C GLY A 302 20.81 12.59 -9.60
N ALA A 303 20.46 11.31 -9.55
CA ALA A 303 20.50 10.52 -8.32
C ALA A 303 21.94 10.31 -7.83
N ASP A 304 22.87 9.97 -8.74
CA ASP A 304 24.27 9.80 -8.41
C ASP A 304 24.91 11.11 -7.93
N TRP A 305 24.63 12.22 -8.62
CA TRP A 305 25.08 13.55 -8.22
C TRP A 305 24.55 13.95 -6.84
N LEU A 306 23.25 13.71 -6.60
CA LEU A 306 22.60 14.04 -5.33
C LEU A 306 23.25 13.29 -4.17
N LEU A 307 23.55 12.01 -4.35
CA LEU A 307 24.10 11.19 -3.28
C LEU A 307 25.61 11.34 -3.13
N SER A 308 26.35 11.55 -4.21
CA SER A 308 27.79 11.78 -4.14
C SER A 308 28.14 13.16 -3.56
N ASN A 309 27.36 14.20 -3.85
CA ASN A 309 27.59 15.54 -3.36
C ASN A 309 26.79 15.87 -2.10
N GLY A 310 25.50 15.48 -2.06
CA GLY A 310 24.62 15.72 -0.93
C GLY A 310 24.79 14.74 0.21
N GLY A 311 25.18 13.49 -0.10
CA GLY A 311 25.55 12.44 0.83
C GLY A 311 24.65 12.33 2.06
N ALA A 312 25.23 12.55 3.23
CA ALA A 312 24.50 12.54 4.51
C ALA A 312 23.34 13.55 4.55
N GLY A 313 23.53 14.75 3.97
CA GLY A 313 22.49 15.78 3.91
C GLY A 313 21.30 15.36 3.04
N ALA A 314 21.57 14.81 1.85
CA ALA A 314 20.53 14.26 0.98
C ALA A 314 19.80 13.10 1.66
N GLY A 315 20.55 12.18 2.26
CA GLY A 315 20.01 11.05 3.01
C GLY A 315 19.12 11.48 4.19
N LEU A 316 19.52 12.52 4.91
CA LEU A 316 18.75 13.12 6.02
C LEU A 316 17.40 13.64 5.53
N VAL A 317 17.41 14.40 4.44
CA VAL A 317 16.18 14.99 3.88
C VAL A 317 15.26 13.90 3.32
N LEU A 318 15.80 12.98 2.51
CA LEU A 318 15.03 11.90 1.89
C LEU A 318 14.43 10.95 2.95
N GLY A 319 15.24 10.48 3.89
CA GLY A 319 14.80 9.59 4.98
C GLY A 319 13.78 10.25 5.90
N GLY A 320 13.96 11.55 6.20
CA GLY A 320 13.06 12.30 7.07
C GLY A 320 11.71 12.64 6.42
N LEU A 321 11.69 12.93 5.12
CA LEU A 321 10.47 13.31 4.41
C LEU A 321 9.68 12.10 3.90
N PHE A 322 10.22 10.89 3.91
CA PHE A 322 9.55 9.73 3.32
C PHE A 322 8.26 9.34 4.06
N LEU A 323 8.24 9.37 5.41
CA LEU A 323 6.99 9.11 6.16
C LEU A 323 5.87 10.10 5.82
N PRO A 324 6.10 11.42 5.73
CA PRO A 324 5.13 12.36 5.18
C PRO A 324 4.64 11.99 3.77
N LEU A 325 5.53 11.53 2.88
CA LEU A 325 5.15 11.08 1.54
C LEU A 325 4.28 9.82 1.59
N VAL A 326 4.62 8.86 2.47
CA VAL A 326 3.80 7.65 2.71
C VAL A 326 2.42 8.03 3.22
N MET A 327 2.35 8.93 4.20
CA MET A 327 1.09 9.43 4.76
C MET A 327 0.19 10.09 3.69
N LEU A 328 0.79 10.80 2.73
CA LEU A 328 0.08 11.43 1.63
C LEU A 328 -0.23 10.46 0.46
N GLY A 329 0.29 9.23 0.50
CA GLY A 329 0.19 8.25 -0.60
C GLY A 329 1.05 8.60 -1.81
N LEU A 330 1.98 9.56 -1.68
CA LEU A 330 2.81 10.04 -2.80
C LEU A 330 4.07 9.20 -3.01
N HIS A 331 4.48 8.40 -2.03
CA HIS A 331 5.67 7.52 -2.12
C HIS A 331 5.61 6.54 -3.30
N GLN A 332 4.41 6.12 -3.69
CA GLN A 332 4.23 5.22 -4.84
C GLN A 332 4.60 5.86 -6.18
N ALA A 333 4.58 7.20 -6.27
CA ALA A 333 5.03 7.92 -7.44
C ALA A 333 6.56 7.87 -7.65
N LEU A 334 7.32 7.40 -6.67
CA LEU A 334 8.76 7.15 -6.79
C LEU A 334 9.08 5.82 -7.48
N ILE A 335 8.10 4.93 -7.65
CA ILE A 335 8.31 3.61 -8.28
C ILE A 335 8.93 3.72 -9.69
N PRO A 336 8.47 4.61 -10.59
CA PRO A 336 9.12 4.81 -11.89
C PRO A 336 10.60 5.20 -11.78
N ILE A 337 10.95 6.02 -10.80
CA ILE A 337 12.34 6.43 -10.57
C ILE A 337 13.18 5.23 -10.13
N HIS A 338 12.69 4.43 -9.18
CA HIS A 338 13.38 3.22 -8.75
C HIS A 338 13.55 2.22 -9.90
N THR A 339 12.50 1.97 -10.70
CA THR A 339 12.58 1.05 -11.84
C THR A 339 13.56 1.54 -12.88
N THR A 340 13.58 2.84 -13.18
CA THR A 340 14.55 3.43 -14.11
C THR A 340 15.98 3.26 -13.63
N LEU A 341 16.27 3.49 -12.34
CA LEU A 341 17.61 3.28 -11.77
C LEU A 341 18.03 1.80 -11.83
N ILE A 342 17.11 0.88 -11.51
CA ILE A 342 17.37 -0.57 -11.60
C ILE A 342 17.64 -0.98 -13.05
N GLU A 343 16.88 -0.48 -14.02
CA GLU A 343 17.08 -0.77 -15.44
C GLU A 343 18.44 -0.27 -15.96
N GLN A 344 18.91 0.89 -15.48
CA GLN A 344 20.13 1.51 -15.95
C GLN A 344 21.38 1.03 -15.22
N GLN A 345 21.31 0.87 -13.90
CA GLN A 345 22.47 0.64 -13.03
C GLN A 345 22.46 -0.75 -12.40
N GLY A 346 21.38 -1.53 -12.59
CA GLY A 346 21.18 -2.82 -11.93
C GLY A 346 20.59 -2.73 -10.53
N TYR A 347 20.61 -1.56 -9.88
CA TYR A 347 20.05 -1.32 -8.55
C TYR A 347 19.63 0.14 -8.38
N THR A 348 18.78 0.40 -7.40
CA THR A 348 18.37 1.75 -6.98
C THR A 348 19.03 2.13 -5.66
N VAL A 349 19.80 3.22 -5.62
CA VAL A 349 20.45 3.74 -4.41
C VAL A 349 19.47 4.49 -3.48
N LEU A 350 18.33 4.91 -4.00
CA LEU A 350 17.35 5.68 -3.23
C LEU A 350 16.58 4.81 -2.25
N LEU A 351 16.23 3.57 -2.62
CA LEU A 351 15.36 2.71 -1.80
C LEU A 351 15.93 2.39 -0.42
N PRO A 352 17.22 2.02 -0.26
CA PRO A 352 17.81 1.80 1.06
C PRO A 352 17.77 3.03 1.97
N ILE A 353 17.95 4.24 1.42
CA ILE A 353 17.84 5.50 2.17
C ILE A 353 16.41 5.75 2.63
N LEU A 354 15.44 5.59 1.73
CA LEU A 354 14.01 5.79 2.03
C LEU A 354 13.49 4.74 3.02
N ALA A 355 14.06 3.52 2.98
CA ALA A 355 13.73 2.44 3.92
C ALA A 355 14.03 2.80 5.38
N MET A 356 14.97 3.71 5.64
CA MET A 356 15.31 4.18 6.99
C MET A 356 14.15 4.89 7.69
N ALA A 357 13.21 5.44 6.93
CA ALA A 357 11.98 5.99 7.48
C ALA A 357 11.15 4.94 8.24
N GLY A 358 11.11 3.70 7.72
CA GLY A 358 10.52 2.56 8.41
C GLY A 358 11.23 2.21 9.72
N ALA A 359 12.56 2.30 9.74
CA ALA A 359 13.35 2.10 10.96
C ALA A 359 13.01 3.16 12.01
N GLY A 360 12.98 4.44 11.63
CA GLY A 360 12.56 5.53 12.54
C GLY A 360 11.16 5.30 13.11
N GLN A 361 10.23 4.81 12.30
CA GLN A 361 8.86 4.49 12.70
C GLN A 361 8.80 3.32 13.71
N VAL A 362 9.56 2.26 13.48
CA VAL A 362 9.66 1.13 14.42
C VAL A 362 10.26 1.58 15.74
N GLY A 363 11.37 2.33 15.71
CA GLY A 363 11.98 2.91 16.91
C GLY A 363 11.00 3.77 17.72
N ALA A 364 10.26 4.64 17.04
CA ALA A 364 9.22 5.47 17.64
C ALA A 364 8.10 4.63 18.28
N ALA A 365 7.62 3.60 17.60
CA ALA A 365 6.57 2.71 18.14
C ALA A 365 7.04 1.97 19.40
N VAL A 366 8.28 1.49 19.43
CA VAL A 366 8.88 0.87 20.63
C VAL A 366 8.96 1.88 21.78
N ALA A 367 9.35 3.13 21.52
CA ALA A 367 9.36 4.18 22.55
C ALA A 367 7.95 4.48 23.10
N VAL A 368 6.93 4.54 22.23
CA VAL A 368 5.52 4.69 22.65
C VAL A 368 5.10 3.55 23.57
N TYR A 369 5.48 2.31 23.24
CA TYR A 369 5.19 1.13 24.05
C TYR A 369 5.71 1.25 25.49
N PHE A 370 6.91 1.80 25.67
CA PHE A 370 7.50 2.00 26.99
C PHE A 370 6.96 3.24 27.72
N ARG A 371 6.58 4.29 26.97
CA ARG A 371 6.09 5.56 27.57
C ARG A 371 4.63 5.50 27.99
N LEU A 372 3.83 4.57 27.46
CA LEU A 372 2.42 4.39 27.80
C LEU A 372 2.16 2.99 28.43
N PRO A 373 2.79 2.67 29.59
CA PRO A 373 2.70 1.34 30.19
C PRO A 373 1.29 0.96 30.64
N ARG A 374 0.42 1.94 30.95
CA ARG A 374 -0.95 1.71 31.42
C ARG A 374 -1.98 1.62 30.29
N ASN A 375 -1.65 2.04 29.08
CA ASN A 375 -2.56 1.95 27.93
C ASN A 375 -2.40 0.60 27.23
N GLU A 376 -3.18 -0.40 27.66
CA GLU A 376 -3.10 -1.76 27.10
C GLU A 376 -3.54 -1.83 25.64
N SER A 377 -4.49 -0.99 25.23
CA SER A 377 -5.01 -0.93 23.85
C SER A 377 -3.90 -0.56 22.86
N ILE A 378 -3.20 0.56 23.10
CA ILE A 378 -2.07 0.99 22.25
C ILE A 378 -0.96 -0.05 22.28
N ARG A 379 -0.64 -0.62 23.44
CA ARG A 379 0.40 -1.66 23.58
C ARG A 379 0.05 -2.93 22.79
N LYS A 380 -1.21 -3.35 22.80
CA LYS A 380 -1.70 -4.48 22.00
C LYS A 380 -1.56 -4.19 20.51
N THR A 381 -1.96 -2.98 20.08
CA THR A 381 -1.80 -2.53 18.68
C THR A 381 -0.33 -2.55 18.25
N ILE A 382 0.58 -2.04 19.10
CA ILE A 382 2.01 -2.05 18.79
C ILE A 382 2.53 -3.49 18.70
N ARG A 383 2.21 -4.37 19.64
CA ARG A 383 2.66 -5.78 19.61
C ARG A 383 2.22 -6.50 18.33
N SER A 384 1.00 -6.26 17.87
CA SER A 384 0.48 -6.90 16.65
C SER A 384 1.07 -6.31 15.37
N ALA A 385 1.37 -5.01 15.34
CA ALA A 385 1.85 -4.31 14.15
C ALA A 385 3.39 -4.28 14.03
N LEU A 386 4.11 -4.43 15.15
CA LEU A 386 5.58 -4.31 15.21
C LEU A 386 6.31 -5.31 14.30
N PRO A 387 5.95 -6.62 14.26
CA PRO A 387 6.61 -7.56 13.36
C PRO A 387 6.50 -7.15 11.88
N ALA A 388 5.32 -6.71 11.46
CA ALA A 388 5.12 -6.20 10.10
C ALA A 388 5.96 -4.94 9.84
N GLY A 389 6.04 -4.03 10.82
CA GLY A 389 6.87 -2.83 10.74
C GLY A 389 8.36 -3.14 10.58
N VAL A 390 8.89 -4.09 11.36
CA VAL A 390 10.29 -4.55 11.26
C VAL A 390 10.57 -5.16 9.89
N LEU A 391 9.62 -5.90 9.32
CA LEU A 391 9.71 -6.46 7.97
C LEU A 391 9.46 -5.43 6.86
N GLY A 392 9.19 -4.16 7.22
CA GLY A 392 9.10 -3.06 6.25
C GLY A 392 7.69 -2.67 5.83
N VAL A 393 6.65 -3.17 6.51
CA VAL A 393 5.25 -2.76 6.33
C VAL A 393 4.87 -1.82 7.47
N GLY A 394 5.18 -0.53 7.32
CA GLY A 394 5.07 0.48 8.38
C GLY A 394 3.68 1.07 8.59
N GLU A 395 2.75 0.92 7.63
CA GLU A 395 1.44 1.56 7.64
C GLU A 395 0.61 1.29 8.92
N PRO A 396 0.57 0.05 9.47
CA PRO A 396 -0.16 -0.20 10.72
C PRO A 396 0.39 0.60 11.90
N LEU A 397 1.70 0.79 11.98
CA LEU A 397 2.34 1.59 13.02
C LEU A 397 2.14 3.09 12.79
N ILE A 398 2.16 3.54 11.53
CA ILE A 398 1.92 4.95 11.18
C ILE A 398 0.50 5.34 11.59
N TYR A 399 -0.50 4.64 11.06
CA TYR A 399 -1.89 5.02 11.21
C TYR A 399 -2.53 4.58 12.52
N GLY A 400 -2.05 3.48 13.11
CA GLY A 400 -2.57 2.96 14.37
C GLY A 400 -1.89 3.54 15.61
N VAL A 401 -0.68 4.14 15.48
CA VAL A 401 0.09 4.57 16.64
C VAL A 401 0.64 5.98 16.49
N SER A 402 1.61 6.20 15.58
CA SER A 402 2.40 7.43 15.62
C SER A 402 1.66 8.66 15.11
N LEU A 403 0.88 8.53 14.04
CA LEU A 403 0.16 9.64 13.42
C LEU A 403 -0.97 10.20 14.30
N PRO A 404 -1.83 9.36 14.94
CA PRO A 404 -2.85 9.85 15.87
C PRO A 404 -2.25 10.56 17.09
N LEU A 405 -1.11 10.09 17.60
CA LEU A 405 -0.40 10.72 18.71
C LEU A 405 0.33 12.02 18.31
N GLY A 406 0.48 12.30 17.03
CA GLY A 406 1.06 13.52 16.46
C GLY A 406 2.56 13.64 16.63
N ARG A 407 3.07 13.98 17.83
CA ARG A 407 4.51 14.14 18.09
C ARG A 407 5.34 12.89 17.81
N PRO A 408 4.92 11.66 18.19
CA PRO A 408 5.63 10.44 17.83
C PRO A 408 5.82 10.23 16.32
N PHE A 409 4.92 10.75 15.48
CA PHE A 409 5.11 10.74 14.03
C PHE A 409 6.27 11.64 13.59
N VAL A 410 6.37 12.84 14.15
CA VAL A 410 7.46 13.77 13.83
C VAL A 410 8.81 13.21 14.29
N THR A 411 8.86 12.62 15.49
CA THR A 411 10.09 12.00 16.01
C THR A 411 10.47 10.73 15.26
N ALA A 412 9.51 10.00 14.68
CA ALA A 412 9.78 8.90 13.74
C ALA A 412 10.45 9.42 12.46
N CYS A 413 9.99 10.56 11.93
CA CYS A 413 10.66 11.22 10.79
C CYS A 413 12.11 11.58 11.11
N VAL A 414 12.40 12.05 12.33
CA VAL A 414 13.78 12.30 12.79
C VAL A 414 14.60 11.01 12.76
N GLY A 415 14.05 9.89 13.25
CA GLY A 415 14.71 8.60 13.17
C GLY A 415 15.05 8.20 11.74
N GLY A 416 14.10 8.36 10.82
CA GLY A 416 14.30 8.12 9.38
C GLY A 416 15.37 9.03 8.78
N ALA A 417 15.40 10.31 9.19
CA ALA A 417 16.38 11.28 8.74
C ALA A 417 17.82 10.86 9.10
N PHE A 418 18.06 10.47 10.35
CA PHE A 418 19.41 10.05 10.78
C PHE A 418 19.83 8.71 10.19
N GLY A 419 18.92 7.74 10.07
CA GLY A 419 19.20 6.49 9.37
C GLY A 419 19.52 6.73 7.90
N GLY A 420 18.74 7.59 7.21
CA GLY A 420 18.99 8.00 5.84
C GLY A 420 20.32 8.75 5.67
N ALA A 421 20.66 9.65 6.61
CA ALA A 421 21.93 10.35 6.64
C ALA A 421 23.11 9.38 6.75
N PHE A 422 22.99 8.34 7.58
CA PHE A 422 24.02 7.31 7.72
C PHE A 422 24.29 6.59 6.39
N VAL A 423 23.25 6.07 5.73
CA VAL A 423 23.40 5.40 4.43
C VAL A 423 23.91 6.37 3.36
N GLY A 424 23.37 7.60 3.32
CA GLY A 424 23.80 8.65 2.41
C GLY A 424 25.27 9.04 2.59
N LEU A 425 25.77 9.06 3.83
CA LEU A 425 27.20 9.31 4.12
C LEU A 425 28.10 8.25 3.46
N PHE A 426 27.74 6.98 3.57
CA PHE A 426 28.53 5.92 2.94
C PHE A 426 28.48 5.97 1.42
N ASN A 427 27.34 6.35 0.82
CA ASN A 427 27.28 6.62 -0.62
C ASN A 427 28.24 7.76 -1.01
N GLN A 428 28.31 8.85 -0.23
CA GLN A 428 29.25 9.96 -0.45
C GLN A 428 30.71 9.54 -0.32
N LEU A 429 31.00 8.58 0.59
CA LEU A 429 32.34 8.03 0.77
C LEU A 429 32.71 6.99 -0.31
N GLY A 430 31.88 6.81 -1.32
CA GLY A 430 32.12 5.91 -2.45
C GLY A 430 31.58 4.48 -2.23
N SER A 431 30.94 4.19 -1.09
CA SER A 431 30.32 2.88 -0.83
C SER A 431 28.84 2.92 -1.19
N ALA A 432 28.53 2.66 -2.46
CA ALA A 432 27.16 2.63 -2.93
C ALA A 432 26.37 1.49 -2.28
N VAL A 433 25.21 1.82 -1.72
CA VAL A 433 24.23 0.88 -1.15
C VAL A 433 22.95 0.99 -1.94
N GLY A 434 22.58 -0.06 -2.64
CA GLY A 434 21.42 -0.11 -3.52
C GLY A 434 20.51 -1.30 -3.22
N SER A 435 19.40 -1.36 -3.92
CA SER A 435 18.48 -2.49 -3.95
C SER A 435 18.22 -2.92 -5.39
N THR A 436 18.37 -4.20 -5.69
CA THR A 436 18.19 -4.78 -7.03
C THR A 436 16.73 -4.86 -7.46
N ALA A 437 15.79 -4.71 -6.52
CA ALA A 437 14.36 -4.71 -6.80
C ALA A 437 13.61 -3.81 -5.83
N ILE A 438 12.37 -3.44 -6.20
CA ILE A 438 11.46 -2.72 -5.32
C ILE A 438 10.76 -3.74 -4.42
N GLY A 439 10.93 -3.57 -3.11
CA GLY A 439 10.35 -4.47 -2.12
C GLY A 439 9.94 -3.74 -0.84
N PRO A 440 9.48 -4.49 0.18
CA PRO A 440 9.27 -3.94 1.51
C PRO A 440 10.58 -3.38 2.05
N SER A 441 10.50 -2.34 2.87
CA SER A 441 11.66 -1.77 3.57
C SER A 441 12.09 -2.68 4.76
N GLY A 442 12.91 -2.18 5.64
CA GLY A 442 13.30 -2.90 6.86
C GLY A 442 14.06 -4.20 6.58
N TRP A 443 13.81 -5.24 7.37
CA TRP A 443 14.54 -6.51 7.26
C TRP A 443 14.23 -7.29 5.98
N ALA A 444 13.06 -7.10 5.40
CA ALA A 444 12.71 -7.78 4.14
C ALA A 444 13.50 -7.25 2.94
N LEU A 445 14.21 -6.14 3.08
CA LEU A 445 15.07 -5.60 2.01
C LEU A 445 16.45 -6.29 1.98
N PHE A 446 16.91 -6.94 3.05
CA PHE A 446 18.25 -7.56 3.08
C PHE A 446 18.56 -8.47 1.88
N PRO A 447 17.66 -9.36 1.44
CA PRO A 447 17.93 -10.21 0.27
C PRO A 447 18.10 -9.43 -1.05
N LEU A 448 17.63 -8.18 -1.11
CA LEU A 448 17.62 -7.32 -2.30
C LEU A 448 18.77 -6.32 -2.32
N ILE A 449 19.57 -6.26 -1.24
CA ILE A 449 20.66 -5.29 -1.11
C ILE A 449 21.83 -5.70 -2.00
N ASP A 450 22.35 -4.72 -2.74
CA ASP A 450 23.54 -4.83 -3.57
C ASP A 450 24.33 -3.52 -3.54
N GLY A 451 25.59 -3.55 -4.00
CA GLY A 451 26.45 -2.38 -4.01
C GLY A 451 27.83 -2.66 -4.58
N ASN A 452 28.64 -1.61 -4.70
CA ASN A 452 29.94 -1.63 -5.37
C ASN A 452 31.10 -2.26 -4.56
N HIS A 453 30.93 -2.47 -3.23
CA HIS A 453 31.97 -3.00 -2.34
C HIS A 453 31.67 -4.40 -1.80
N GLY A 454 30.85 -5.16 -2.51
CA GLY A 454 30.46 -6.53 -2.18
C GLY A 454 29.37 -6.62 -1.10
N LEU A 455 28.70 -7.76 -1.09
CA LEU A 455 27.46 -7.99 -0.32
C LEU A 455 27.65 -7.77 1.19
N GLY A 456 28.77 -8.22 1.78
CA GLY A 456 29.01 -8.10 3.22
C GLY A 456 29.10 -6.64 3.69
N THR A 457 29.84 -5.79 2.97
CA THR A 457 29.97 -4.36 3.29
C THR A 457 28.63 -3.65 3.11
N THR A 458 27.92 -3.93 2.03
CA THR A 458 26.63 -3.30 1.73
C THR A 458 25.56 -3.68 2.76
N ILE A 459 25.50 -4.95 3.17
CA ILE A 459 24.63 -5.42 4.26
C ILE A 459 24.99 -4.74 5.59
N ALA A 460 26.29 -4.62 5.91
CA ALA A 460 26.71 -3.97 7.15
C ALA A 460 26.32 -2.48 7.20
N ILE A 461 26.46 -1.75 6.10
CA ILE A 461 26.06 -0.35 6.01
C ILE A 461 24.52 -0.22 6.13
N TYR A 462 23.76 -1.06 5.43
CA TYR A 462 22.31 -1.05 5.51
C TYR A 462 21.82 -1.38 6.93
N ALA A 463 22.39 -2.42 7.56
CA ALA A 463 22.09 -2.79 8.95
C ALA A 463 22.45 -1.68 9.94
N GLY A 464 23.60 -1.02 9.73
CA GLY A 464 24.00 0.17 10.50
C GLY A 464 23.00 1.31 10.38
N GLY A 465 22.52 1.59 9.16
CA GLY A 465 21.47 2.58 8.89
C GLY A 465 20.16 2.26 9.61
N LEU A 466 19.72 0.99 9.56
CA LEU A 466 18.54 0.53 10.32
C LEU A 466 18.73 0.72 11.82
N LEU A 467 19.89 0.34 12.36
CA LEU A 467 20.20 0.50 13.78
C LEU A 467 20.17 1.97 14.20
N VAL A 468 20.82 2.84 13.43
CA VAL A 468 20.78 4.30 13.66
C VAL A 468 19.34 4.82 13.62
N GLY A 469 18.55 4.42 12.61
CA GLY A 469 17.14 4.79 12.49
C GLY A 469 16.30 4.32 13.68
N TYR A 470 16.46 3.07 14.12
CA TYR A 470 15.77 2.53 15.31
C TYR A 470 16.15 3.29 16.57
N LEU A 471 17.44 3.47 16.84
CA LEU A 471 17.93 4.14 18.05
C LEU A 471 17.51 5.61 18.08
N THR A 472 17.72 6.35 17.00
CA THR A 472 17.36 7.79 16.96
C THR A 472 15.85 8.00 17.00
N GLY A 473 15.06 7.16 16.31
CA GLY A 473 13.61 7.18 16.37
C GLY A 473 13.09 6.85 17.78
N PHE A 474 13.70 5.85 18.45
CA PHE A 474 13.39 5.51 19.84
C PHE A 474 13.74 6.68 20.79
N LEU A 475 14.97 7.16 20.77
CA LEU A 475 15.43 8.22 21.68
C LEU A 475 14.66 9.51 21.46
N ALA A 476 14.50 9.94 20.21
CA ALA A 476 13.74 11.15 19.87
C ALA A 476 12.28 11.04 20.38
N THR A 477 11.64 9.90 20.21
CA THR A 477 10.26 9.69 20.68
C THR A 477 10.20 9.57 22.19
N TYR A 478 11.14 8.86 22.82
CA TYR A 478 11.16 8.67 24.26
C TYR A 478 11.30 9.98 25.02
N PHE A 479 12.18 10.89 24.57
CA PHE A 479 12.44 12.16 25.22
C PHE A 479 11.55 13.30 24.75
N PHE A 480 11.21 13.37 23.47
CA PHE A 480 10.53 14.52 22.86
C PHE A 480 9.13 14.19 22.29
N GLY A 481 8.78 12.91 22.16
CA GLY A 481 7.49 12.47 21.59
C GLY A 481 6.27 12.74 22.46
N PHE A 482 6.47 13.00 23.76
CA PHE A 482 5.38 13.17 24.72
C PHE A 482 5.50 14.46 25.53
N GLY A 483 4.46 15.31 25.45
CA GLY A 483 4.24 16.37 26.40
C GLY A 483 3.57 15.86 27.68
N LYS A 484 3.63 16.65 28.76
CA LYS A 484 2.98 16.27 30.04
C LYS A 484 1.47 16.03 29.88
N SER A 485 0.79 16.85 29.06
CA SER A 485 -0.65 16.71 28.75
C SER A 485 -0.96 15.39 28.04
N LEU A 486 -0.19 15.06 27.00
CA LEU A 486 -0.37 13.84 26.22
C LEU A 486 -0.16 12.57 27.07
N LEU A 487 0.84 12.60 27.99
CA LEU A 487 1.06 11.49 28.90
C LEU A 487 -0.09 11.33 29.92
N ALA A 488 -0.66 12.43 30.40
CA ALA A 488 -1.79 12.38 31.31
C ALA A 488 -3.05 11.84 30.61
N GLU A 489 -3.26 12.22 29.35
CA GLU A 489 -4.41 11.82 28.54
C GLU A 489 -4.37 10.33 28.14
N PHE A 490 -3.21 9.86 27.65
CA PHE A 490 -3.12 8.53 27.06
C PHE A 490 -2.59 7.44 27.99
N ASN A 491 -2.01 7.77 29.16
CA ASN A 491 -1.46 6.79 30.10
C ASN A 491 -2.42 6.46 31.24
N VAL A 492 -3.72 6.38 30.94
CA VAL A 492 -4.76 5.97 31.90
C VAL A 492 -5.11 4.51 31.66
N SER A 493 -5.29 3.74 32.75
CA SER A 493 -5.82 2.37 32.68
C SER A 493 -7.28 2.44 32.21
N GLN A 494 -7.61 1.74 31.12
CA GLN A 494 -9.00 1.48 30.80
C GLN A 494 -9.51 0.43 31.82
N GLU A 495 -10.38 0.86 32.74
CA GLU A 495 -11.22 -0.08 33.44
C GLU A 495 -12.10 -0.77 32.40
N GLN A 496 -12.01 -2.09 32.28
CA GLN A 496 -12.98 -2.86 31.53
C GLN A 496 -14.38 -2.48 32.05
N PRO A 497 -15.36 -2.20 31.16
CA PRO A 497 -16.72 -2.08 31.63
C PRO A 497 -17.06 -3.35 32.41
N PRO A 498 -17.75 -3.24 33.58
CA PRO A 498 -18.07 -4.39 34.40
C PRO A 498 -18.73 -5.45 33.54
N THR A 499 -18.17 -6.64 33.51
CA THR A 499 -18.77 -7.79 32.86
C THR A 499 -20.14 -7.99 33.51
N ALA A 500 -21.14 -8.40 32.74
CA ALA A 500 -22.51 -8.63 33.22
C ALA A 500 -22.59 -9.60 34.41
N ALA A 501 -21.49 -10.24 34.80
CA ALA A 501 -21.32 -11.07 36.00
C ALA A 501 -21.10 -10.26 37.29
N ASP A 502 -20.70 -8.96 37.21
CA ASP A 502 -20.39 -8.12 38.38
C ASP A 502 -21.57 -7.19 38.75
N THR A 503 -22.69 -7.28 38.05
CA THR A 503 -23.92 -6.59 38.47
C THR A 503 -24.58 -7.41 39.58
N PRO A 504 -24.68 -6.88 40.81
CA PRO A 504 -25.45 -7.57 41.86
C PRO A 504 -26.89 -7.77 41.37
N PRO A 505 -27.56 -8.90 41.67
CA PRO A 505 -28.87 -9.17 41.21
C PRO A 505 -29.81 -8.04 41.65
N SER A 506 -30.45 -7.40 40.69
CA SER A 506 -31.45 -6.34 40.93
C SER A 506 -32.50 -6.87 41.87
N SER A 507 -32.72 -6.18 42.99
CA SER A 507 -33.79 -6.45 43.95
C SER A 507 -35.13 -6.52 43.20
N PRO A 508 -35.99 -7.50 43.48
CA PRO A 508 -37.30 -7.56 42.83
C PRO A 508 -38.12 -6.31 43.20
N PRO A 509 -38.95 -5.80 42.28
CA PRO A 509 -39.81 -4.64 42.56
C PRO A 509 -40.75 -4.95 43.73
N PRO A 510 -41.09 -3.95 44.59
CA PRO A 510 -42.00 -4.16 45.73
C PRO A 510 -43.35 -4.63 45.23
N GLY A 511 -43.81 -5.77 45.76
CA GLY A 511 -45.05 -6.41 45.40
C GLY A 511 -46.25 -5.48 45.61
N THR A 512 -47.02 -5.29 44.58
CA THR A 512 -48.36 -4.70 44.64
C THR A 512 -49.27 -5.63 45.47
N GLY A 513 -49.82 -5.06 46.54
CA GLY A 513 -50.64 -5.73 47.55
C GLY A 513 -51.80 -6.52 46.99
N ALA A 514 -52.00 -7.67 47.59
CA ALA A 514 -53.10 -8.55 47.37
C ALA A 514 -54.48 -7.86 47.69
N GLY A 515 -55.29 -7.71 46.69
CA GLY A 515 -56.68 -7.36 46.83
C GLY A 515 -57.49 -8.56 47.37
N SER A 516 -58.21 -8.34 48.44
CA SER A 516 -59.08 -9.26 49.10
C SER A 516 -60.20 -9.74 48.18
N PRO A 517 -60.69 -10.99 48.29
CA PRO A 517 -61.78 -11.48 47.46
C PRO A 517 -63.14 -10.95 47.97
N ALA A 518 -63.91 -10.37 47.05
CA ALA A 518 -65.33 -9.98 47.30
C ALA A 518 -66.22 -11.21 47.40
N LYS A 519 -67.06 -11.22 48.43
CA LYS A 519 -68.14 -12.20 48.66
C LYS A 519 -69.19 -12.10 47.56
N GLU A 520 -69.59 -13.23 47.01
CA GLU A 520 -70.81 -13.45 46.28
C GLU A 520 -72.02 -13.35 47.22
N PRO A 521 -73.15 -12.71 46.85
CA PRO A 521 -74.43 -12.88 47.51
C PRO A 521 -75.20 -14.01 46.84
N ALA A 522 -75.67 -14.93 47.68
CA ALA A 522 -76.62 -15.98 47.31
C ALA A 522 -78.04 -15.42 47.22
N GLY A 523 -78.83 -15.96 46.30
CA GLY A 523 -80.26 -16.19 46.48
C GLY A 523 -81.24 -15.35 45.65
N VAL A 524 -81.97 -15.98 44.87
CA VAL A 524 -83.33 -16.34 44.48
C VAL A 524 -83.44 -16.36 42.97
#